data_d381739a524fa9cbedbda602316f7d88
#
_entry.id   d381739a524fa9cbedbda602316f7d88
#
_cell.length_a   1.000
_cell.length_b   1.000
_cell.length_c   1.000
_cell.angle_alpha   90.00
_cell.angle_beta   90.00
_cell.angle_gamma   90.00
#
_symmetry.space_group_name_H-M   'P 1'
#
loop_
_entity.id
_entity.type
_entity.pdbx_description
1 polymer ?
#
loop_
_entity_poly.entity_id
_entity_poly.type
_entity_poly.pdbx_seq_one_letter_code
_entity_poly.pdbx_strand_id
1 'polypeptide(L)'
;EDLDEDGIIDRYILPAPPPVPNMAVVVEDQKVTVYWQNNAEDFVDPISREQDFEGYKVWGARKTLDSNEEFSLLGEFDRDDSVSETIGYNTGFEAVQILNSEGNQDSVEVNGRYYHYKFVNTGVQNGWLNYYAVTAYDRGDPDSNLESLESSVYSNRKYVYPGVSASQETWANDPSVYPNPFKGQAQ
;
A
#
# COMPACT_ATOMS: atom_id res chain seq x y z
N GLU A 1 33.70 13.05 8.15
CA GLU A 1 34.66 13.14 9.29
C GLU A 1 35.46 11.85 9.28
N ASP A 2 36.73 11.89 9.52
CA ASP A 2 37.64 10.74 9.61
C ASP A 2 37.78 10.44 11.11
N LEU A 3 37.05 9.43 11.59
CA LEU A 3 36.94 9.15 13.03
C LEU A 3 38.08 8.27 13.56
N ASP A 4 38.73 7.50 12.68
CA ASP A 4 39.85 6.63 13.02
C ASP A 4 41.19 7.13 12.54
N GLU A 5 41.23 8.35 11.95
CA GLU A 5 42.41 9.06 11.47
C GLU A 5 43.26 8.29 10.43
N ASP A 6 42.63 7.39 9.65
CA ASP A 6 43.28 6.62 8.60
C ASP A 6 43.43 7.40 7.27
N GLY A 7 42.91 8.62 7.21
CA GLY A 7 42.94 9.53 6.07
C GLY A 7 41.82 9.28 5.05
N ILE A 8 40.86 8.41 5.37
CA ILE A 8 39.67 8.11 4.55
C ILE A 8 38.46 8.70 5.29
N ILE A 9 37.62 9.42 4.58
CA ILE A 9 36.37 9.94 5.16
C ILE A 9 35.47 8.77 5.48
N ASP A 10 35.14 8.59 6.75
CA ASP A 10 34.17 7.59 7.19
C ASP A 10 32.82 7.86 6.56
N ARG A 11 32.27 6.84 5.92
CA ARG A 11 30.90 6.89 5.46
C ARG A 11 29.97 6.55 6.62
N TYR A 12 29.24 7.55 7.09
CA TYR A 12 28.13 7.29 7.99
C TYR A 12 27.09 6.47 7.26
N ILE A 13 26.89 5.24 7.70
CA ILE A 13 25.74 4.45 7.31
C ILE A 13 24.60 4.93 8.19
N LEU A 14 23.56 5.48 7.59
CA LEU A 14 22.37 5.90 8.30
C LEU A 14 21.38 4.72 8.36
N PRO A 15 20.57 4.64 9.44
CA PRO A 15 19.42 3.73 9.45
C PRO A 15 18.54 4.00 8.25
N ALA A 16 17.99 2.95 7.68
CA ALA A 16 17.12 3.06 6.51
C ALA A 16 15.81 2.30 6.76
N PRO A 17 14.67 2.88 6.43
CA PRO A 17 13.41 2.17 6.53
C PRO A 17 13.40 0.95 5.60
N PRO A 18 12.57 -0.06 5.89
CA PRO A 18 12.32 -1.15 4.97
C PRO A 18 11.92 -0.66 3.57
N PRO A 19 12.24 -1.38 2.50
CA PRO A 19 11.91 -0.96 1.15
C PRO A 19 10.40 -0.84 0.97
N VAL A 20 10.02 0.13 0.14
CA VAL A 20 8.61 0.38 -0.18
C VAL A 20 7.97 -0.87 -0.78
N PRO A 21 6.81 -1.34 -0.28
CA PRO A 21 6.11 -2.47 -0.85
C PRO A 21 5.70 -2.23 -2.30
N ASN A 22 5.94 -3.21 -3.17
CA ASN A 22 5.37 -3.18 -4.52
C ASN A 22 3.87 -3.38 -4.43
N MET A 23 3.06 -2.47 -4.99
CA MET A 23 1.62 -2.54 -4.86
C MET A 23 0.88 -2.45 -6.19
N ALA A 24 -0.33 -3.01 -6.19
CA ALA A 24 -1.35 -2.85 -7.22
C ALA A 24 -2.69 -2.44 -6.59
N VAL A 25 -3.53 -1.81 -7.39
CA VAL A 25 -4.88 -1.42 -6.97
C VAL A 25 -5.87 -1.89 -8.02
N VAL A 26 -6.92 -2.55 -7.57
CA VAL A 26 -8.05 -2.98 -8.39
C VAL A 26 -9.30 -2.24 -7.92
N VAL A 27 -10.04 -1.70 -8.88
CA VAL A 27 -11.28 -0.95 -8.63
C VAL A 27 -12.49 -1.73 -9.08
N GLU A 28 -13.55 -1.63 -8.31
CA GLU A 28 -14.86 -2.22 -8.58
C GLU A 28 -15.95 -1.20 -8.19
N ASP A 29 -17.20 -1.58 -8.33
CA ASP A 29 -18.33 -0.76 -7.89
C ASP A 29 -18.25 -0.50 -6.38
N GLN A 30 -18.09 0.75 -5.98
CA GLN A 30 -17.97 1.22 -4.60
C GLN A 30 -16.93 0.46 -3.76
N LYS A 31 -15.91 -0.10 -4.41
CA LYS A 31 -14.89 -0.92 -3.76
C LYS A 31 -13.52 -0.71 -4.41
N VAL A 32 -12.50 -0.68 -3.57
CA VAL A 32 -11.09 -0.66 -3.98
C VAL A 32 -10.35 -1.75 -3.22
N THR A 33 -9.62 -2.60 -3.94
CA THR A 33 -8.74 -3.58 -3.34
C THR A 33 -7.29 -3.19 -3.60
N VAL A 34 -6.55 -3.00 -2.53
CA VAL A 34 -5.11 -2.72 -2.54
C VAL A 34 -4.38 -4.03 -2.31
N TYR A 35 -3.44 -4.37 -3.19
CA TYR A 35 -2.59 -5.55 -3.10
C TYR A 35 -1.14 -5.15 -2.92
N TRP A 36 -0.35 -5.90 -2.14
CA TRP A 36 1.09 -5.67 -2.04
C TRP A 36 1.90 -6.95 -1.86
N GLN A 37 3.19 -6.83 -2.16
CA GLN A 37 4.17 -7.90 -2.05
C GLN A 37 4.85 -7.85 -0.69
N ASN A 38 5.43 -8.96 -0.29
CA ASN A 38 6.19 -9.12 0.95
C ASN A 38 7.68 -8.71 0.82
N ASN A 39 8.04 -7.94 -0.20
CA ASN A 39 9.43 -7.58 -0.49
C ASN A 39 10.13 -6.73 0.60
N ALA A 40 9.39 -6.24 1.59
CA ALA A 40 9.95 -5.51 2.72
C ALA A 40 10.39 -6.42 3.88
N GLU A 41 9.88 -7.65 3.95
CA GLU A 41 10.04 -8.53 5.13
C GLU A 41 11.45 -9.08 5.30
N ASP A 42 12.15 -9.28 4.17
CA ASP A 42 13.53 -9.80 4.17
C ASP A 42 14.59 -8.69 4.25
N PHE A 43 14.17 -7.45 4.49
CA PHE A 43 15.10 -6.34 4.60
C PHE A 43 15.98 -6.48 5.84
N VAL A 44 17.26 -6.25 5.65
CA VAL A 44 18.27 -6.24 6.73
C VAL A 44 18.73 -4.80 6.92
N ASP A 45 18.51 -4.24 8.09
CA ASP A 45 18.98 -2.88 8.39
C ASP A 45 20.51 -2.82 8.27
N PRO A 46 21.06 -1.83 7.59
CA PRO A 46 22.51 -1.70 7.35
C PRO A 46 23.32 -1.42 8.61
N ILE A 47 22.70 -0.93 9.69
CA ILE A 47 23.35 -0.61 10.96
C ILE A 47 23.29 -1.80 11.92
N SER A 48 22.08 -2.22 12.28
CA SER A 48 21.87 -3.34 13.21
C SER A 48 22.29 -4.67 12.60
N ARG A 49 22.24 -4.80 11.27
CA ARG A 49 22.41 -6.03 10.50
C ARG A 49 21.37 -7.11 10.86
N GLU A 50 20.24 -6.69 11.38
CA GLU A 50 19.11 -7.55 11.74
C GLU A 50 17.95 -7.33 10.78
N GLN A 51 17.07 -8.32 10.70
CA GLN A 51 15.77 -8.17 10.05
C GLN A 51 14.81 -7.62 11.11
N ASP A 52 14.61 -6.33 11.09
CA ASP A 52 13.81 -5.59 12.05
C ASP A 52 12.48 -5.10 11.48
N PHE A 53 12.10 -5.60 10.29
CA PHE A 53 10.79 -5.33 9.71
C PHE A 53 9.67 -5.66 10.71
N GLU A 54 8.82 -4.68 10.98
CA GLU A 54 7.72 -4.80 11.93
C GLU A 54 6.37 -4.93 11.24
N GLY A 55 6.09 -4.10 10.24
CA GLY A 55 4.76 -4.15 9.68
C GLY A 55 4.50 -3.28 8.47
N TYR A 56 3.21 -3.25 8.12
CA TYR A 56 2.67 -2.47 7.01
C TYR A 56 1.59 -1.51 7.47
N LYS A 57 1.57 -0.32 6.85
CA LYS A 57 0.46 0.62 6.97
C LYS A 57 -0.18 0.86 5.62
N VAL A 58 -1.50 0.83 5.59
CA VAL A 58 -2.28 1.15 4.40
C VAL A 58 -2.85 2.55 4.54
N TRP A 59 -2.56 3.39 3.58
CA TRP A 59 -2.92 4.80 3.56
C TRP A 59 -3.92 5.10 2.47
N GLY A 60 -4.86 6.00 2.74
CA GLY A 60 -5.80 6.52 1.77
C GLY A 60 -5.90 8.03 1.82
N ALA A 61 -6.08 8.66 0.66
CA ALA A 61 -6.38 10.08 0.56
C ALA A 61 -7.47 10.33 -0.46
N ARG A 62 -8.29 11.35 -0.21
CA ARG A 62 -9.23 11.89 -1.18
C ARG A 62 -8.73 13.23 -1.65
N LYS A 63 -8.75 13.46 -2.95
CA LYS A 63 -8.50 14.79 -3.49
C LYS A 63 -9.83 15.53 -3.63
N THR A 64 -9.96 16.66 -2.96
CA THR A 64 -11.00 17.65 -3.21
C THR A 64 -10.41 18.82 -4.03
N LEU A 65 -11.25 19.63 -4.64
CA LEU A 65 -10.80 20.74 -5.49
C LEU A 65 -9.94 21.76 -4.74
N ASP A 66 -10.10 21.84 -3.42
CA ASP A 66 -9.52 22.89 -2.56
C ASP A 66 -8.49 22.38 -1.56
N SER A 67 -8.14 21.09 -1.57
CA SER A 67 -7.21 20.53 -0.57
C SER A 67 -6.00 19.84 -1.20
N ASN A 68 -4.88 19.93 -0.48
CA ASN A 68 -3.73 19.07 -0.71
C ASN A 68 -4.09 17.62 -0.36
N GLU A 69 -3.33 16.67 -0.91
CA GLU A 69 -3.50 15.24 -0.58
C GLU A 69 -3.11 15.02 0.89
N GLU A 70 -4.10 14.81 1.75
CA GLU A 70 -3.87 14.42 3.14
C GLU A 70 -4.13 12.93 3.27
N PHE A 71 -3.07 12.16 3.51
CA PHE A 71 -3.18 10.73 3.75
C PHE A 71 -3.70 10.45 5.16
N SER A 72 -4.71 9.61 5.23
CA SER A 72 -5.24 9.05 6.48
C SER A 72 -4.88 7.58 6.56
N LEU A 73 -4.52 7.12 7.75
CA LEU A 73 -4.28 5.71 8.01
C LEU A 73 -5.59 4.94 7.89
N LEU A 74 -5.63 3.93 7.02
CA LEU A 74 -6.79 3.04 6.83
C LEU A 74 -6.64 1.73 7.60
N GLY A 75 -5.41 1.27 7.80
CA GLY A 75 -5.11 0.07 8.57
C GLY A 75 -3.63 -0.04 8.85
N GLU A 76 -3.30 -0.65 9.97
CA GLU A 76 -1.95 -0.96 10.42
C GLU A 76 -1.92 -2.44 10.80
N PHE A 77 -0.90 -3.15 10.32
CA PHE A 77 -0.73 -4.59 10.46
C PHE A 77 0.73 -4.84 10.80
N ASP A 78 0.99 -5.36 11.97
CA ASP A 78 2.32 -5.63 12.48
C ASP A 78 2.49 -7.08 12.87
N ARG A 79 3.73 -7.51 13.05
CA ARG A 79 4.04 -8.86 13.49
C ARG A 79 3.40 -9.15 14.85
N ASP A 80 2.89 -10.35 15.01
CA ASP A 80 2.56 -10.88 16.33
C ASP A 80 3.81 -11.49 16.96
N ASP A 81 4.57 -10.68 17.68
CA ASP A 81 5.75 -11.09 18.42
C ASP A 81 5.54 -11.05 19.94
N SER A 82 4.29 -11.18 20.37
CA SER A 82 3.83 -11.11 21.77
C SER A 82 4.60 -11.99 22.77
N VAL A 83 5.50 -12.83 22.28
CA VAL A 83 6.38 -13.72 23.09
C VAL A 83 7.69 -13.05 23.46
N SER A 84 8.10 -12.02 22.70
CA SER A 84 9.30 -11.25 22.94
C SER A 84 8.95 -9.79 23.07
N GLU A 85 9.25 -8.99 23.84
CA GLU A 85 9.06 -7.56 24.04
C GLU A 85 8.28 -6.82 22.95
N THR A 86 7.05 -6.53 23.26
CA THR A 86 6.04 -5.96 22.39
C THR A 86 6.38 -4.51 22.02
N ILE A 87 6.78 -4.29 20.78
CA ILE A 87 6.78 -2.98 20.15
C ILE A 87 5.68 -3.02 19.08
N GLY A 88 4.65 -2.18 19.21
CA GLY A 88 3.53 -2.20 18.29
C GLY A 88 2.23 -2.73 18.91
N TYR A 89 1.27 -3.03 18.05
CA TYR A 89 -0.08 -3.47 18.45
C TYR A 89 -0.26 -4.99 18.40
N ASN A 90 0.70 -5.73 17.83
CA ASN A 90 0.66 -7.19 17.62
C ASN A 90 -0.65 -7.64 16.95
N THR A 91 -1.03 -6.94 15.88
CA THR A 91 -2.28 -7.19 15.17
C THR A 91 -2.23 -8.45 14.30
N GLY A 92 -1.05 -8.92 13.97
CA GLY A 92 -0.83 -10.01 13.02
C GLY A 92 -1.15 -9.58 11.58
N PHE A 93 -0.89 -10.48 10.63
CA PHE A 93 -1.17 -10.26 9.21
C PHE A 93 -2.40 -11.02 8.71
N GLU A 94 -3.09 -11.79 9.55
CA GLU A 94 -4.19 -12.68 9.17
C GLU A 94 -5.34 -11.93 8.46
N ALA A 95 -5.58 -10.68 8.86
CA ALA A 95 -6.64 -9.86 8.29
C ALA A 95 -6.36 -9.44 6.82
N VAL A 96 -5.12 -9.46 6.40
CA VAL A 96 -4.67 -8.98 5.09
C VAL A 96 -3.97 -10.02 4.25
N GLN A 97 -3.53 -11.15 4.84
CA GLN A 97 -2.91 -12.24 4.10
C GLN A 97 -3.87 -12.83 3.07
N ILE A 98 -3.33 -13.18 1.92
CA ILE A 98 -4.02 -13.98 0.93
C ILE A 98 -3.78 -15.43 1.28
N LEU A 99 -4.86 -16.19 1.51
CA LEU A 99 -4.82 -17.59 1.91
C LEU A 99 -5.41 -18.48 0.82
N ASN A 100 -4.86 -19.69 0.68
CA ASN A 100 -5.45 -20.72 -0.16
C ASN A 100 -6.63 -21.42 0.54
N SER A 101 -7.23 -22.40 -0.12
CA SER A 101 -8.36 -23.17 0.43
C SER A 101 -8.02 -24.00 1.69
N GLU A 102 -6.75 -24.22 1.96
CA GLU A 102 -6.25 -24.97 3.12
C GLU A 102 -5.88 -24.04 4.29
N GLY A 103 -5.99 -22.70 4.09
CA GLY A 103 -5.64 -21.70 5.09
C GLY A 103 -4.15 -21.36 5.15
N ASN A 104 -3.33 -21.83 4.20
CA ASN A 104 -1.94 -21.45 4.10
C ASN A 104 -1.78 -20.17 3.29
N GLN A 105 -0.73 -19.40 3.56
CA GLN A 105 -0.39 -18.22 2.80
C GLN A 105 -0.23 -18.57 1.31
N ASP A 106 -0.82 -17.74 0.47
CA ASP A 106 -0.82 -17.87 -0.98
C ASP A 106 -0.60 -16.48 -1.62
N SER A 107 -0.73 -16.43 -2.91
CA SER A 107 -0.59 -15.19 -3.68
C SER A 107 -1.66 -15.11 -4.76
N VAL A 108 -2.00 -13.91 -5.15
CA VAL A 108 -2.90 -13.63 -6.28
C VAL A 108 -2.15 -12.90 -7.38
N GLU A 109 -2.39 -13.30 -8.61
CA GLU A 109 -1.84 -12.60 -9.77
C GLU A 109 -2.73 -11.39 -10.13
N VAL A 110 -2.11 -10.21 -10.18
CA VAL A 110 -2.73 -8.99 -10.67
C VAL A 110 -1.78 -8.34 -11.70
N ASN A 111 -2.26 -8.18 -12.92
CA ASN A 111 -1.49 -7.56 -14.01
C ASN A 111 -0.09 -8.20 -14.24
N GLY A 112 0.00 -9.54 -14.17
CA GLY A 112 1.24 -10.29 -14.40
C GLY A 112 2.25 -10.27 -13.24
N ARG A 113 1.82 -9.89 -12.05
CA ARG A 113 2.62 -9.91 -10.82
C ARG A 113 1.85 -10.59 -9.69
N TYR A 114 2.57 -11.26 -8.81
CA TYR A 114 2.01 -11.95 -7.66
C TYR A 114 2.09 -11.10 -6.41
N TYR A 115 1.00 -11.07 -5.62
CA TYR A 115 0.85 -10.30 -4.40
C TYR A 115 0.40 -11.21 -3.27
N HIS A 116 0.92 -10.98 -2.07
CA HIS A 116 0.74 -11.84 -0.90
C HIS A 116 -0.28 -11.29 0.10
N TYR A 117 -0.54 -10.00 0.02
CA TYR A 117 -1.43 -9.27 0.92
C TYR A 117 -2.48 -8.48 0.13
N LYS A 118 -3.63 -8.29 0.77
CA LYS A 118 -4.73 -7.46 0.24
C LYS A 118 -5.45 -6.72 1.34
N PHE A 119 -5.83 -5.49 1.06
CA PHE A 119 -6.73 -4.68 1.89
C PHE A 119 -7.92 -4.25 1.04
N VAL A 120 -9.14 -4.42 1.57
CA VAL A 120 -10.38 -4.11 0.85
C VAL A 120 -11.04 -2.90 1.49
N ASN A 121 -11.11 -1.80 0.75
CA ASN A 121 -11.84 -0.60 1.14
C ASN A 121 -13.20 -0.56 0.44
N THR A 122 -14.29 -0.64 1.21
CA THR A 122 -15.67 -0.63 0.73
C THR A 122 -16.37 0.68 1.02
N GLY A 123 -17.45 0.97 0.33
CA GLY A 123 -18.22 2.20 0.50
C GLY A 123 -17.53 3.43 -0.12
N VAL A 124 -16.60 3.21 -1.03
CA VAL A 124 -15.91 4.28 -1.76
C VAL A 124 -16.82 4.82 -2.84
N GLN A 125 -16.92 6.13 -2.98
CA GLN A 125 -17.77 6.74 -3.99
C GLN A 125 -17.21 6.56 -5.40
N ASN A 126 -18.04 6.06 -6.32
CA ASN A 126 -17.69 5.95 -7.73
C ASN A 126 -17.42 7.31 -8.37
N GLY A 127 -16.44 7.33 -9.28
CA GLY A 127 -16.07 8.54 -10.01
C GLY A 127 -15.26 9.57 -9.22
N TRP A 128 -14.99 9.33 -7.95
CA TRP A 128 -14.14 10.20 -7.14
C TRP A 128 -12.68 9.77 -7.18
N LEU A 129 -11.79 10.74 -7.26
CA LEU A 129 -10.35 10.48 -7.22
C LEU A 129 -9.93 10.09 -5.80
N ASN A 130 -9.41 8.88 -5.66
CA ASN A 130 -8.83 8.38 -4.43
C ASN A 130 -7.37 8.00 -4.65
N TYR A 131 -6.55 8.19 -3.63
CA TYR A 131 -5.16 7.77 -3.58
C TYR A 131 -5.01 6.68 -2.53
N TYR A 132 -4.15 5.71 -2.84
CA TYR A 132 -3.75 4.66 -1.91
C TYR A 132 -2.24 4.51 -1.95
N ALA A 133 -1.67 4.20 -0.79
CA ALA A 133 -0.28 3.83 -0.63
C ALA A 133 -0.15 2.73 0.43
N VAL A 134 0.91 1.96 0.35
CA VAL A 134 1.29 1.00 1.40
C VAL A 134 2.72 1.31 1.79
N THR A 135 2.95 1.51 3.08
CA THR A 135 4.29 1.70 3.64
C THR A 135 4.68 0.47 4.45
N ALA A 136 5.98 0.27 4.58
CA ALA A 136 6.57 -0.70 5.48
C ALA A 136 7.39 0.05 6.54
N TYR A 137 7.42 -0.48 7.76
CA TYR A 137 8.17 0.11 8.86
C TYR A 137 8.89 -0.95 9.66
N ASP A 138 9.97 -0.54 10.31
CA ASP A 138 10.75 -1.36 11.24
C ASP A 138 10.30 -1.11 12.69
N ARG A 139 10.74 -1.98 13.59
CA ARG A 139 10.41 -1.85 15.01
C ARG A 139 11.22 -0.76 15.74
N GLY A 140 12.28 -0.23 15.11
CA GLY A 140 13.28 0.58 15.80
C GLY A 140 14.07 -0.23 16.82
N ASP A 141 14.92 0.45 17.58
CA ASP A 141 15.69 -0.14 18.68
C ASP A 141 15.68 0.79 19.89
N PRO A 142 14.82 0.53 20.90
CA PRO A 142 14.72 1.36 22.09
C PRO A 142 16.03 1.39 22.92
N ASP A 143 16.82 0.32 22.89
CA ASP A 143 18.07 0.23 23.65
C ASP A 143 19.15 1.14 23.07
N SER A 144 19.17 1.29 21.76
CA SER A 144 20.05 2.21 21.02
C SER A 144 19.41 3.59 20.78
N ASN A 145 18.20 3.82 21.28
CA ASN A 145 17.41 5.05 21.07
C ASN A 145 17.18 5.35 19.58
N LEU A 146 17.02 4.31 18.78
CA LEU A 146 16.61 4.41 17.38
C LEU A 146 15.08 4.32 17.26
N GLU A 147 14.50 5.34 16.66
CA GLU A 147 13.07 5.36 16.38
C GLU A 147 12.72 4.43 15.20
N SER A 148 11.50 3.88 15.20
CA SER A 148 10.95 3.17 14.06
C SER A 148 10.95 4.05 12.82
N LEU A 149 11.47 3.52 11.72
CA LEU A 149 11.52 4.20 10.43
C LEU A 149 10.48 3.61 9.50
N GLU A 150 9.76 4.49 8.81
CA GLU A 150 8.71 4.14 7.87
C GLU A 150 9.07 4.59 6.45
N SER A 151 8.83 3.74 5.46
CA SER A 151 8.99 4.10 4.06
C SER A 151 7.98 5.17 3.64
N SER A 152 8.32 5.98 2.64
CA SER A 152 7.49 7.13 2.28
C SER A 152 6.19 6.74 1.58
N VAL A 153 5.07 7.29 2.04
CA VAL A 153 3.74 7.13 1.41
C VAL A 153 3.70 7.62 -0.05
N TYR A 154 4.61 8.54 -0.42
CA TYR A 154 4.66 9.09 -1.78
C TYR A 154 5.39 8.19 -2.77
N SER A 155 6.12 7.18 -2.31
CA SER A 155 6.99 6.37 -3.16
C SER A 155 6.22 5.37 -4.03
N ASN A 156 5.09 4.82 -3.56
CA ASN A 156 4.29 3.84 -4.32
C ASN A 156 2.83 4.25 -4.50
N ARG A 157 2.45 5.47 -4.14
CA ARG A 157 1.05 5.91 -4.22
C ARG A 157 0.45 5.66 -5.61
N LYS A 158 -0.79 5.17 -5.62
CA LYS A 158 -1.61 5.00 -6.82
C LYS A 158 -2.86 5.85 -6.69
N TYR A 159 -3.29 6.45 -7.80
CA TYR A 159 -4.57 7.12 -7.88
C TYR A 159 -5.56 6.29 -8.68
N VAL A 160 -6.79 6.25 -8.25
CA VAL A 160 -7.85 5.44 -8.87
C VAL A 160 -9.21 6.15 -8.81
N TYR A 161 -10.05 5.78 -9.75
CA TYR A 161 -11.46 6.16 -9.79
C TYR A 161 -12.29 4.87 -9.65
N PRO A 162 -12.87 4.58 -8.49
CA PRO A 162 -13.79 3.46 -8.35
C PRO A 162 -14.96 3.58 -9.32
N GLY A 163 -15.47 2.47 -9.80
CA GLY A 163 -16.57 2.45 -10.74
C GLY A 163 -16.87 1.06 -11.23
N VAL A 164 -18.03 0.92 -11.89
CA VAL A 164 -18.46 -0.31 -12.53
C VAL A 164 -17.60 -0.56 -13.76
N SER A 165 -16.98 -1.71 -13.88
CA SER A 165 -16.41 -2.14 -15.16
C SER A 165 -17.53 -2.31 -16.17
N ALA A 166 -17.41 -1.71 -17.35
CA ALA A 166 -18.29 -2.00 -18.46
C ALA A 166 -18.16 -3.50 -18.80
N SER A 167 -19.22 -4.25 -18.59
CA SER A 167 -19.23 -5.65 -19.02
C SER A 167 -19.22 -5.68 -20.55
N GLN A 168 -18.39 -6.51 -21.15
CA GLN A 168 -18.36 -6.68 -22.62
C GLN A 168 -19.70 -7.16 -23.19
N GLU A 169 -20.56 -7.73 -22.38
CA GLU A 169 -21.88 -8.19 -22.79
C GLU A 169 -22.91 -7.08 -23.08
N THR A 170 -22.69 -5.87 -22.52
CA THR A 170 -23.58 -4.72 -22.79
C THR A 170 -23.38 -4.07 -24.17
N TRP A 171 -22.32 -4.41 -24.89
CA TRP A 171 -22.05 -3.87 -26.23
C TRP A 171 -22.79 -4.62 -27.33
N ALA A 172 -23.42 -5.75 -27.01
CA ALA A 172 -24.22 -6.54 -28.00
C ALA A 172 -25.59 -5.92 -28.30
N ASN A 173 -26.07 -5.01 -27.49
CA ASN A 173 -27.32 -4.30 -27.70
C ASN A 173 -27.03 -2.82 -27.85
N ASP A 174 -27.23 -2.35 -29.08
CA ASP A 174 -27.19 -0.98 -29.61
C ASP A 174 -26.97 0.13 -28.55
N PRO A 175 -25.82 0.78 -28.52
CA PRO A 175 -25.55 1.83 -27.53
C PRO A 175 -26.50 3.01 -27.80
N SER A 176 -27.62 3.04 -27.13
CA SER A 176 -28.49 4.20 -27.15
C SER A 176 -27.82 5.33 -26.35
N VAL A 177 -27.15 6.23 -27.06
CA VAL A 177 -26.67 7.49 -26.48
C VAL A 177 -27.88 8.31 -26.12
N TYR A 178 -28.16 8.45 -24.85
CA TYR A 178 -29.30 9.21 -24.36
C TYR A 178 -28.81 10.37 -23.47
N PRO A 179 -29.31 11.57 -23.67
CA PRO A 179 -30.04 12.12 -24.80
C PRO A 179 -29.09 12.72 -25.84
N ASN A 180 -29.45 12.67 -27.10
CA ASN A 180 -28.81 13.51 -28.13
C ASN A 180 -29.42 14.93 -28.06
N PRO A 181 -28.74 15.94 -27.48
CA PRO A 181 -29.28 17.27 -27.33
C PRO A 181 -29.29 18.06 -28.65
N PHE A 182 -28.78 17.48 -29.75
CA PHE A 182 -28.64 18.14 -31.06
C PHE A 182 -29.52 17.52 -32.15
N LYS A 183 -30.77 17.22 -31.88
CA LYS A 183 -31.72 17.18 -32.98
C LYS A 183 -31.99 18.60 -33.44
N GLY A 184 -31.15 19.10 -34.32
CA GLY A 184 -31.45 20.26 -35.08
C GLY A 184 -32.79 20.06 -35.76
N GLN A 185 -33.78 20.92 -35.51
CA GLN A 185 -34.99 20.98 -36.29
C GLN A 185 -34.59 21.36 -37.72
N ALA A 186 -34.73 20.41 -38.65
CA ALA A 186 -34.72 20.77 -40.07
C ALA A 186 -35.94 21.64 -40.32
N GLN A 187 -35.72 22.86 -40.80
CA GLN A 187 -36.72 23.71 -41.43
C GLN A 187 -37.04 23.20 -42.83
#